data_852573439a6f6a4225f755e36492bb14
#
_entry.id   852573439a6f6a4225f755e36492bb14
#
_cell.length_a   1.000
_cell.length_b   1.000
_cell.length_c   1.000
_cell.angle_alpha   90.00
_cell.angle_beta   90.00
_cell.angle_gamma   90.00
#
_symmetry.space_group_name_H-M   'P 1'
#
loop_
_entity.id
_entity.type
_entity.pdbx_description
1 polymer ?
#
loop_
_entity_poly.entity_id
_entity_poly.type
_entity_poly.pdbx_seq_one_letter_code
_entity_poly.pdbx_strand_id
1 'polypeptide(L)'
;MRLDLQEGFAGDAVEIRVNGRTVLKAEGVTSRRVVGLALSTEIEVSDGTLKIEIKIPTKNLSQTFSVEASTTPNLGISIQDGQIKIITSERRFGYA
;
A
#
# COMPACT_ATOMS: atom_id res chain seq x y z
N MET A 1 -0.78 0.61 -11.86
CA MET A 1 0.05 0.80 -10.65
C MET A 1 0.05 -0.46 -9.82
N ARG A 2 1.19 -0.90 -9.39
CA ARG A 2 1.33 -2.05 -8.51
C ARG A 2 1.37 -1.59 -7.06
N LEU A 3 0.55 -2.21 -6.23
CA LEU A 3 0.54 -1.98 -4.79
C LEU A 3 1.12 -3.20 -4.07
N ASP A 4 2.13 -2.97 -3.25
CA ASP A 4 2.71 -4.00 -2.41
C ASP A 4 2.50 -3.62 -0.93
N LEU A 5 1.79 -4.47 -0.19
CA LEU A 5 1.72 -4.38 1.27
C LEU A 5 2.88 -5.21 1.80
N GLN A 6 3.85 -4.56 2.43
CA GLN A 6 5.15 -5.14 2.75
C GLN A 6 5.24 -5.61 4.20
N GLU A 7 5.99 -4.92 5.05
CA GLU A 7 6.29 -5.36 6.40
C GLU A 7 5.32 -4.81 7.44
N GLY A 8 5.23 -5.48 8.57
CA GLY A 8 4.52 -4.99 9.76
C GLY A 8 3.06 -5.38 9.84
N PHE A 9 2.50 -6.08 8.87
CA PHE A 9 1.11 -6.53 8.91
C PHE A 9 0.99 -7.84 9.70
N ALA A 10 0.00 -7.90 10.58
CA ALA A 10 -0.21 -9.05 11.47
C ALA A 10 -1.72 -9.26 11.66
N GLY A 11 -2.38 -9.85 10.64
CA GLY A 11 -3.81 -10.08 10.67
C GLY A 11 -4.63 -8.81 10.51
N ASP A 12 -4.12 -7.83 9.77
CA ASP A 12 -4.72 -6.50 9.71
C ASP A 12 -5.79 -6.35 8.62
N ALA A 13 -6.77 -5.50 8.90
CA ALA A 13 -7.69 -5.00 7.88
C ALA A 13 -7.06 -3.78 7.20
N VAL A 14 -7.10 -3.73 5.87
CA VAL A 14 -6.53 -2.65 5.08
C VAL A 14 -7.54 -2.19 4.03
N GLU A 15 -7.74 -0.88 3.94
CA GLU A 15 -8.52 -0.26 2.87
C GLU A 15 -7.69 0.81 2.20
N ILE A 16 -7.64 0.79 0.86
CA ILE A 16 -6.94 1.79 0.07
C ILE A 16 -7.91 2.38 -0.93
N ARG A 17 -7.97 3.72 -0.96
CA ARG A 17 -8.76 4.49 -1.92
C ARG A 17 -7.84 5.34 -2.79
N VAL A 18 -8.19 5.41 -4.06
CA VAL A 18 -7.53 6.31 -5.01
C VAL A 18 -8.59 7.24 -5.58
N ASN A 19 -8.41 8.54 -5.39
CA ASN A 19 -9.36 9.57 -5.81
C ASN A 19 -10.77 9.30 -5.29
N GLY A 20 -10.88 8.84 -4.03
CA GLY A 20 -12.16 8.55 -3.38
C GLY A 20 -12.78 7.20 -3.71
N ARG A 21 -12.14 6.42 -4.59
CA ARG A 21 -12.63 5.11 -4.99
C ARG A 21 -11.84 4.01 -4.30
N THR A 22 -12.52 3.06 -3.67
CA THR A 22 -11.86 1.91 -3.05
C THR A 22 -11.27 1.00 -4.11
N VAL A 23 -9.96 0.81 -4.07
CA VAL A 23 -9.21 -0.05 -5.00
C VAL A 23 -8.72 -1.33 -4.34
N LEU A 24 -8.64 -1.34 -3.01
CA LEU A 24 -8.26 -2.50 -2.24
C LEU A 24 -9.00 -2.50 -0.91
N LYS A 25 -9.58 -3.64 -0.55
CA LYS A 25 -10.16 -3.86 0.78
C LYS A 25 -9.89 -5.31 1.14
N ALA A 26 -9.06 -5.53 2.15
CA ALA A 26 -8.60 -6.86 2.53
C ALA A 26 -8.59 -7.01 4.05
N GLU A 27 -8.81 -8.23 4.52
CA GLU A 27 -8.77 -8.58 5.94
C GLU A 27 -7.75 -9.69 6.16
N GLY A 28 -7.25 -9.80 7.38
CA GLY A 28 -6.28 -10.83 7.74
C GLY A 28 -4.95 -10.68 7.03
N VAL A 29 -4.57 -9.47 6.64
CA VAL A 29 -3.31 -9.20 5.94
C VAL A 29 -2.15 -9.45 6.89
N THR A 30 -1.25 -10.36 6.51
CA THR A 30 -0.12 -10.74 7.34
C THR A 30 1.16 -10.81 6.51
N SER A 31 2.18 -10.10 6.97
CA SER A 31 3.48 -10.09 6.31
C SER A 31 4.21 -11.41 6.52
N ARG A 32 4.79 -11.93 5.44
CA ARG A 32 5.65 -13.12 5.51
C ARG A 32 7.05 -12.68 5.92
N ARG A 33 7.57 -13.23 7.01
CA ARG A 33 8.87 -12.84 7.57
C ARG A 33 10.03 -13.02 6.60
N VAL A 34 10.01 -14.10 5.82
CA VAL A 34 11.14 -14.44 4.94
C VAL A 34 11.28 -13.46 3.79
N VAL A 35 10.17 -12.99 3.24
CA VAL A 35 10.20 -12.13 2.05
C VAL A 35 9.79 -10.68 2.33
N GLY A 36 9.23 -10.39 3.52
CA GLY A 36 8.80 -9.03 3.85
C GLY A 36 7.63 -8.52 2.99
N LEU A 37 6.75 -9.42 2.57
CA LEU A 37 5.62 -9.11 1.71
C LEU A 37 4.36 -9.76 2.24
N ALA A 38 3.28 -8.98 2.33
CA ALA A 38 1.96 -9.47 2.74
C ALA A 38 1.04 -9.71 1.55
N LEU A 39 0.97 -8.74 0.65
CA LEU A 39 0.04 -8.78 -0.49
C LEU A 39 0.61 -7.94 -1.62
N SER A 40 0.44 -8.39 -2.85
CA SER A 40 0.80 -7.63 -4.04
C SER A 40 -0.35 -7.67 -5.03
N THR A 41 -0.72 -6.51 -5.57
CA THR A 41 -1.83 -6.40 -6.51
C THR A 41 -1.60 -5.28 -7.52
N GLU A 42 -2.20 -5.42 -8.71
CA GLU A 42 -2.25 -4.37 -9.70
C GLU A 42 -3.56 -3.62 -9.57
N ILE A 43 -3.50 -2.30 -9.66
CA ILE A 43 -4.69 -1.46 -9.71
C ILE A 43 -4.68 -0.60 -10.97
N GLU A 44 -5.86 -0.38 -11.52
CA GLU A 44 -6.02 0.56 -12.62
C GLU A 44 -6.19 1.97 -12.07
N VAL A 45 -5.41 2.90 -12.60
CA VAL A 45 -5.46 4.30 -12.20
C VAL A 45 -5.51 5.19 -13.43
N SER A 46 -6.13 6.36 -13.30
CA SER A 46 -6.11 7.39 -14.33
C SER A 46 -4.75 8.11 -14.34
N ASP A 47 -4.47 8.81 -15.43
CA ASP A 47 -3.27 9.66 -15.50
C ASP A 47 -3.42 10.87 -14.58
N GLY A 48 -2.29 11.48 -14.26
CA GLY A 48 -2.24 12.70 -13.46
C GLY A 48 -1.96 12.46 -12.00
N THR A 49 -2.35 13.43 -11.19
CA THR A 49 -2.17 13.36 -9.74
C THR A 49 -3.21 12.47 -9.09
N LEU A 50 -2.75 11.51 -8.30
CA LEU A 50 -3.60 10.57 -7.57
C LEU A 50 -3.59 10.91 -6.09
N LYS A 51 -4.77 11.06 -5.49
CA LYS A 51 -4.93 11.19 -4.05
C LYS A 51 -5.13 9.77 -3.49
N ILE A 52 -4.20 9.33 -2.66
CA ILE A 52 -4.21 7.99 -2.10
C ILE A 52 -4.50 8.05 -0.61
N GLU A 53 -5.50 7.28 -0.18
CA GLU A 53 -5.89 7.18 1.22
C GLU A 53 -5.68 5.74 1.67
N ILE A 54 -4.93 5.56 2.75
CA ILE A 54 -4.67 4.25 3.35
C ILE A 54 -5.28 4.23 4.74
N LYS A 55 -6.10 3.21 5.02
CA LYS A 55 -6.69 3.00 6.34
C LYS A 55 -6.35 1.59 6.83
N ILE A 56 -5.87 1.51 8.06
CA ILE A 56 -5.60 0.24 8.75
C ILE A 56 -6.36 0.29 10.08
N PRO A 57 -7.69 -0.02 10.05
CA PRO A 57 -8.53 0.15 11.23
C PRO A 57 -8.09 -0.69 12.43
N THR A 58 -7.57 -1.88 12.19
CA THR A 58 -7.10 -2.78 13.24
C THR A 58 -5.95 -2.20 14.07
N LYS A 59 -5.22 -1.24 13.51
CA LYS A 59 -4.15 -0.52 14.20
C LYS A 59 -4.47 0.95 14.43
N ASN A 60 -5.70 1.37 14.09
CA ASN A 60 -6.11 2.76 14.21
C ASN A 60 -5.18 3.73 13.49
N LEU A 61 -4.74 3.33 12.29
CA LEU A 61 -3.84 4.13 11.45
C LEU A 61 -4.56 4.56 10.18
N SER A 62 -4.26 5.78 9.74
CA SER A 62 -4.69 6.27 8.42
C SER A 62 -3.68 7.29 7.91
N GLN A 63 -3.55 7.38 6.60
CA GLN A 63 -2.69 8.35 5.95
C GLN A 63 -3.20 8.68 4.57
N THR A 64 -3.11 9.96 4.20
CA THR A 64 -3.47 10.46 2.88
C THR A 64 -2.26 11.16 2.27
N PHE A 65 -1.99 10.88 0.99
CA PHE A 65 -0.89 11.52 0.27
C PHE A 65 -1.21 11.56 -1.22
N SER A 66 -0.41 12.29 -1.98
CA SER A 66 -0.58 12.41 -3.43
C SER A 66 0.67 11.93 -4.17
N VAL A 67 0.47 11.28 -5.30
CA VAL A 67 1.55 10.87 -6.21
C VAL A 67 1.15 11.13 -7.64
N GLU A 68 2.14 11.23 -8.54
CA GLU A 68 1.90 11.29 -9.98
C GLU A 68 1.89 9.88 -10.55
N ALA A 69 0.82 9.54 -11.26
CA ALA A 69 0.66 8.20 -11.83
C ALA A 69 1.81 7.82 -12.76
N SER A 70 2.28 8.76 -13.58
CA SER A 70 3.32 8.51 -14.58
C SER A 70 4.69 8.19 -13.98
N THR A 71 4.98 8.67 -12.78
CA THR A 71 6.28 8.48 -12.12
C THR A 71 6.22 7.52 -10.94
N THR A 72 5.05 6.94 -10.66
CA THR A 72 4.85 6.05 -9.52
C THR A 72 4.19 4.74 -9.95
N PRO A 73 4.87 3.92 -10.76
CA PRO A 73 4.28 2.65 -11.18
C PRO A 73 4.23 1.60 -10.06
N ASN A 74 5.03 1.76 -9.01
CA ASN A 74 5.07 0.84 -7.87
C ASN A 74 5.00 1.60 -6.54
N LEU A 75 4.10 1.15 -5.67
CA LEU A 75 3.86 1.73 -4.36
C LEU A 75 3.97 0.65 -3.30
N GLY A 76 4.91 0.82 -2.37
CA GLY A 76 5.10 -0.08 -1.23
C GLY A 76 4.59 0.54 0.05
N ILE A 77 3.85 -0.23 0.85
CA ILE A 77 3.26 0.20 2.10
C ILE A 77 3.68 -0.76 3.19
N SER A 78 4.27 -0.23 4.25
CA SER A 78 4.69 -0.99 5.43
C SER A 78 4.15 -0.33 6.68
N ILE A 79 4.11 -1.09 7.78
CA ILE A 79 3.87 -0.56 9.11
C ILE A 79 5.16 -0.69 9.87
N GLN A 80 5.74 0.44 10.29
CA GLN A 80 6.98 0.49 11.04
C GLN A 80 6.84 1.46 12.21
N ASP A 81 7.24 1.03 13.39
CA ASP A 81 7.21 1.85 14.60
C ASP A 81 5.81 2.45 14.87
N GLY A 82 4.76 1.67 14.60
CA GLY A 82 3.38 2.12 14.80
C GLY A 82 2.89 3.14 13.80
N GLN A 83 3.57 3.29 12.66
CA GLN A 83 3.23 4.26 11.61
C GLN A 83 3.19 3.63 10.23
N ILE A 84 2.41 4.23 9.34
CA ILE A 84 2.39 3.83 7.93
C ILE A 84 3.63 4.41 7.24
N LYS A 85 4.40 3.54 6.59
CA LYS A 85 5.59 3.89 5.83
C LYS A 85 5.31 3.67 4.36
N ILE A 86 5.59 4.67 3.53
CA ILE A 86 5.30 4.63 2.09
C ILE A 86 6.59 4.73 1.30
N ILE A 87 6.76 3.84 0.33
CA ILE A 87 7.91 3.83 -0.58
C ILE A 87 7.36 3.83 -2.00
N THR A 88 7.88 4.73 -2.84
CA THR A 88 7.55 4.76 -4.26
C THR A 88 8.75 4.31 -5.07
N SER A 89 8.52 3.65 -6.20
CA SER A 89 9.60 3.18 -7.06
C SER A 89 9.17 3.11 -8.51
N GLU A 90 10.09 3.39 -9.41
CA GLU A 90 9.91 3.19 -10.84
C GLU A 90 10.09 1.73 -11.23
N ARG A 91 10.72 0.94 -10.38
CA ARG A 91 10.95 -0.49 -10.57
C ARG A 91 10.15 -1.29 -9.56
N ARG A 92 9.84 -2.53 -9.91
CA ARG A 92 9.23 -3.45 -8.96
C ARG A 92 10.16 -3.68 -7.77
N PHE A 93 9.55 -3.81 -6.59
CA PHE A 93 10.31 -4.14 -5.38
C PHE A 93 10.83 -5.57 -5.46
N GLY A 94 12.08 -5.78 -5.00
CA GLY A 94 12.65 -7.11 -4.90
C GLY A 94 12.41 -7.72 -3.52
N TYR A 95 12.15 -9.04 -3.52
CA TYR A 95 11.94 -9.79 -2.27
C TYR A 95 12.84 -11.01 -2.25
N ALA A 96 13.37 -11.29 -1.08
CA ALA A 96 14.28 -12.43 -0.90
C ALA A 96 13.53 -13.77 -1.01
#